data_fa7227bfc2ebba1f2e154aaf7942c37a
#
_entry.id   fa7227bfc2ebba1f2e154aaf7942c37a
#
_cell.length_a   1.000
_cell.length_b   1.000
_cell.length_c   1.000
_cell.angle_alpha   90.00
_cell.angle_beta   90.00
_cell.angle_gamma   90.00
#
_symmetry.space_group_name_H-M   'P 1'
#
loop_
_entity.id
_entity.type
_entity.pdbx_description
1 polymer ?
#
loop_
_entity_poly.entity_id
_entity_poly.type
_entity_poly.pdbx_seq_one_letter_code
_entity_poly.pdbx_strand_id
1 'polypeptide(L)' 'MYSNLEMLFATHILEGKREIEDVPSMLRSNVQEIVDNAKKPEETEQ' A
#
# COMPACT_ATOMS: atom_id res chain seq x y z
N MET A 1 -3.99 -6.94 -10.66
CA MET A 1 -4.05 -5.49 -10.84
C MET A 1 -4.82 -4.85 -9.71
N TYR A 2 -4.41 -3.70 -9.28
CA TYR A 2 -5.03 -3.03 -8.14
C TYR A 2 -5.98 -1.94 -8.62
N SER A 3 -7.03 -1.71 -7.85
CA SER A 3 -7.98 -0.67 -8.22
C SER A 3 -7.38 0.71 -7.93
N ASN A 4 -7.98 1.74 -8.54
CA ASN A 4 -7.54 3.09 -8.30
C ASN A 4 -7.66 3.46 -6.82
N LEU A 5 -8.72 2.97 -6.18
CA LEU A 5 -8.93 3.26 -4.77
C LEU A 5 -7.83 2.64 -3.92
N GLU A 6 -7.44 1.41 -4.25
CA GLU A 6 -6.37 0.75 -3.51
C GLU A 6 -5.07 1.50 -3.68
N MET A 7 -4.78 1.94 -4.88
CA MET A 7 -3.55 2.69 -5.12
C MET A 7 -3.57 4.05 -4.43
N LEU A 8 -4.75 4.68 -4.37
CA LEU A 8 -4.86 5.95 -3.68
C LEU A 8 -4.60 5.79 -2.19
N PHE A 9 -5.17 4.76 -1.58
CA PHE A 9 -4.91 4.48 -0.17
C PHE A 9 -3.42 4.24 0.06
N ALA A 10 -2.80 3.45 -0.81
CA ALA A 10 -1.39 3.14 -0.65
C ALA A 10 -0.54 4.41 -0.73
N THR A 11 -0.88 5.28 -1.67
CA THR A 11 -0.16 6.54 -1.81
C THR A 11 -0.25 7.37 -0.55
N HIS A 12 -1.45 7.46 0.04
CA HIS A 12 -1.63 8.25 1.25
C HIS A 12 -0.86 7.65 2.42
N ILE A 13 -0.80 6.33 2.48
CA ILE A 13 -0.04 5.67 3.54
C ILE A 13 1.44 5.96 3.38
N LEU A 14 1.94 5.89 2.16
CA LEU A 14 3.34 6.16 1.91
C LEU A 14 3.71 7.59 2.22
N GLU A 15 2.76 8.51 2.07
CA GLU A 15 3.00 9.91 2.38
C GLU A 15 2.80 10.22 3.85
N GLY A 16 2.39 9.24 4.63
CA GLY A 16 2.19 9.44 6.06
C GLY A 16 0.89 10.12 6.41
N LYS A 17 -0.05 10.19 5.48
CA LYS A 17 -1.34 10.84 5.71
C LYS A 17 -2.40 9.91 6.25
N ARG A 18 -2.20 8.60 6.09
CA ARG A 18 -3.14 7.59 6.56
C ARG A 18 -2.38 6.38 7.02
N GLU A 19 -3.08 5.55 7.77
CA GLU A 19 -2.49 4.31 8.24
C GLU A 19 -3.26 3.15 7.68
N ILE A 20 -2.65 1.97 7.70
CA ILE A 20 -3.28 0.79 7.14
C ILE A 20 -4.60 0.50 7.82
N GLU A 21 -4.75 0.86 9.07
CA GLU A 21 -5.99 0.66 9.80
C GLU A 21 -7.12 1.53 9.28
N ASP A 22 -6.80 2.60 8.56
CA ASP A 22 -7.83 3.44 7.96
C ASP A 22 -8.40 2.83 6.71
N VAL A 23 -7.78 1.79 6.19
CA VAL A 23 -8.22 1.14 4.97
C VAL A 23 -9.26 0.09 5.32
N PRO A 24 -10.39 0.03 4.58
CA PRO A 24 -11.36 -1.03 4.81
C PRO A 24 -10.70 -2.39 4.78
N SER A 25 -11.13 -3.29 5.65
CA SER A 25 -10.44 -4.56 5.80
C SER A 25 -10.38 -5.36 4.51
N MET A 26 -11.41 -5.25 3.66
CA MET A 26 -11.40 -6.00 2.41
C MET A 26 -10.37 -5.50 1.42
N LEU A 27 -9.92 -4.26 1.57
CA LEU A 27 -8.88 -3.73 0.68
C LEU A 27 -7.50 -3.74 1.32
N ARG A 28 -7.46 -4.00 2.61
CA ARG A 28 -6.22 -3.83 3.38
C ARG A 28 -5.09 -4.71 2.86
N SER A 29 -5.41 -5.94 2.52
CA SER A 29 -4.42 -6.87 2.02
C SER A 29 -3.75 -6.36 0.74
N ASN A 30 -4.55 -5.89 -0.20
CA ASN A 30 -4.02 -5.39 -1.45
C ASN A 30 -3.25 -4.08 -1.24
N VAL A 31 -3.79 -3.20 -0.41
CA VAL A 31 -3.11 -1.94 -0.12
C VAL A 31 -1.78 -2.20 0.55
N GLN A 32 -1.75 -3.14 1.50
CA GLN A 32 -0.51 -3.48 2.17
C GLN A 32 0.51 -4.01 1.18
N GLU A 33 0.07 -4.79 0.22
CA GLU A 33 0.95 -5.33 -0.79
C GLU A 33 1.55 -4.22 -1.65
N ILE A 34 0.73 -3.25 -2.03
CA ILE A 34 1.24 -2.11 -2.80
C ILE A 34 2.27 -1.33 -2.00
N VAL A 35 1.96 -1.07 -0.75
CA VAL A 35 2.87 -0.31 0.11
C VAL A 35 4.18 -1.06 0.29
N ASP A 36 4.10 -2.36 0.53
CA ASP A 36 5.31 -3.17 0.70
C ASP A 36 6.17 -3.15 -0.54
N ASN A 37 5.54 -3.26 -1.70
CA ASN A 37 6.29 -3.25 -2.95
C ASN A 37 6.97 -1.89 -3.18
N ALA A 38 6.30 -0.82 -2.79
CA ALA A 38 6.86 0.51 -2.98
C ALA A 38 7.99 0.78 -2.00
N LYS A 39 7.90 0.21 -0.81
CA LYS A 39 8.95 0.40 0.18
C LYS A 39 10.15 -0.49 -0.03
N LYS A 40 9.96 -1.58 -0.76
CA LYS A 40 11.00 -2.53 -0.93
C LYS A 40 11.89 -2.09 -2.03
N PRO A 41 13.03 -1.57 -1.78
CA PRO A 41 13.92 -1.21 -2.86
C PRO A 41 14.36 -2.50 -3.45
N GLU A 42 15.01 -2.47 -4.33
CA GLU A 42 15.40 -3.52 -4.94
C GLU A 42 16.03 -4.48 -4.14
N GLU A 43 16.16 -4.41 -3.18
CA GLU A 43 16.75 -5.27 -2.50
C GLU A 43 16.30 -6.42 -2.57
N THR A 44 15.67 -6.39 -2.91
CA THR A 44 15.37 -7.45 -3.04
C THR A 44 16.15 -8.36 -3.57
N GLU A 45 16.67 -8.17 -3.75
CA GLU A 45 17.30 -8.77 -4.17
C GLU A 45 17.83 -9.50 -3.63
N GLN A 46 17.82 -9.62 -3.38
CA GLN A 46 18.35 -10.08 -3.04
C GLN A 46 18.37 -10.60 -2.86
#